data_4b2bc450bd52154ce75de476b9214e11
#
_entry.id   4b2bc450bd52154ce75de476b9214e11
#
_cell.length_a   1.000
_cell.length_b   1.000
_cell.length_c   1.000
_cell.angle_alpha   90.00
_cell.angle_beta   90.00
_cell.angle_gamma   90.00
#
_symmetry.space_group_name_H-M   'P 1'
#
loop_
_entity.id
_entity.type
_entity.pdbx_description
1 polymer ?
#
loop_
_entity_poly.entity_id
_entity_poly.type
_entity_poly.pdbx_seq_one_letter_code
_entity_poly.pdbx_strand_id
1 'polypeptide(L)'
;IGRDLHDLLGHTLSLITLKLELARKLADRDPPASRLHMEEAERVARDALAQVRSAVTGIRSADLAAELASAKLMLESSQVQLDYDAPPDELPPEVERGLSLVLREAVTNIARHAQAARARIEFVREAKTVQLCIGDDGRGGVHADGNGLAGMRDRVRALGGTLSVDSPRGGGTRLLVRMPLAWREPVAPLRAVPDAADAAGNAGARA
;
A
#
# COMPACT_ATOMS: atom_id res chain seq x y z
N ILE A 1 -11.23 18.36 9.76
CA ILE A 1 -10.47 17.15 10.21
C ILE A 1 -11.40 16.23 11.06
N GLY A 2 -12.08 16.70 12.11
CA GLY A 2 -12.94 15.84 12.95
C GLY A 2 -14.21 15.32 12.25
N ARG A 3 -14.87 16.13 11.43
CA ARG A 3 -16.05 15.74 10.65
C ARG A 3 -15.69 14.80 9.51
N ASP A 4 -14.67 15.15 8.75
CA ASP A 4 -14.22 14.35 7.60
C ASP A 4 -13.78 12.95 8.04
N LEU A 5 -13.14 12.84 9.21
CA LEU A 5 -12.75 11.56 9.82
C LEU A 5 -13.97 10.76 10.30
N HIS A 6 -14.97 11.43 10.86
CA HIS A 6 -16.20 10.80 11.30
C HIS A 6 -17.03 10.25 10.13
N ASP A 7 -17.14 11.02 9.05
CA ASP A 7 -17.87 10.64 7.85
C ASP A 7 -17.18 9.49 7.13
N LEU A 8 -15.83 9.53 7.03
CA LEU A 8 -15.03 8.45 6.45
C LEU A 8 -15.18 7.15 7.25
N LEU A 9 -15.06 7.22 8.59
CA LEU A 9 -15.21 6.08 9.48
C LEU A 9 -16.62 5.50 9.43
N GLY A 10 -17.65 6.34 9.43
CA GLY A 10 -19.04 5.91 9.38
C GLY A 10 -19.34 5.11 8.10
N HIS A 11 -18.88 5.61 6.95
CA HIS A 11 -19.07 4.92 5.68
C HIS A 11 -18.31 3.58 5.64
N THR A 12 -17.08 3.59 6.11
CA THR A 12 -16.23 2.37 6.11
C THR A 12 -16.77 1.30 7.05
N LEU A 13 -17.20 1.66 8.25
CA LEU A 13 -17.82 0.72 9.20
C LEU A 13 -19.12 0.13 8.64
N SER A 14 -19.94 0.93 7.97
CA SER A 14 -21.17 0.47 7.32
C SER A 14 -20.86 -0.54 6.21
N LEU A 15 -19.81 -0.32 5.43
CA LEU A 15 -19.39 -1.26 4.38
C LEU A 15 -18.89 -2.59 4.98
N ILE A 16 -18.11 -2.54 6.07
CA ILE A 16 -17.66 -3.74 6.78
C ILE A 16 -18.85 -4.53 7.30
N THR A 17 -19.82 -3.86 7.94
CA THR A 17 -21.03 -4.50 8.48
C THR A 17 -21.82 -5.19 7.36
N LEU A 18 -22.03 -4.52 6.24
CA LEU A 18 -22.72 -5.09 5.08
C LEU A 18 -22.01 -6.34 4.53
N LYS A 19 -20.67 -6.29 4.40
CA LYS A 19 -19.86 -7.43 3.93
C LYS A 19 -19.97 -8.62 4.89
N LEU A 20 -19.93 -8.39 6.19
CA LEU A 20 -20.08 -9.44 7.20
C LEU A 20 -21.50 -10.04 7.22
N GLU A 21 -22.54 -9.22 7.03
CA GLU A 21 -23.91 -9.71 6.88
C GLU A 21 -24.10 -10.60 5.66
N LEU A 22 -23.51 -10.20 4.51
CA LEU A 22 -23.53 -11.02 3.29
C LEU A 22 -22.78 -12.34 3.51
N ALA A 23 -21.59 -12.29 4.12
CA ALA A 23 -20.81 -13.48 4.45
C ALA A 23 -21.64 -14.44 5.33
N ARG A 24 -22.29 -13.93 6.37
CA ARG A 24 -23.15 -14.73 7.26
C ARG A 24 -24.34 -15.37 6.53
N LYS A 25 -25.00 -14.66 5.62
CA LYS A 25 -26.13 -15.18 4.82
C LYS A 25 -25.70 -16.27 3.83
N LEU A 26 -24.45 -16.22 3.37
CA LEU A 26 -23.90 -17.14 2.39
C LEU A 26 -23.15 -18.33 3.02
N ALA A 27 -22.91 -18.32 4.33
CA ALA A 27 -22.08 -19.30 5.02
C ALA A 27 -22.47 -20.75 4.71
N ASP A 28 -23.76 -21.07 4.73
CA ASP A 28 -24.27 -22.41 4.48
C ASP A 28 -24.70 -22.66 3.02
N ARG A 29 -24.88 -21.58 2.21
CA ARG A 29 -25.39 -21.66 0.84
C ARG A 29 -24.29 -21.61 -0.21
N ASP A 30 -23.29 -20.78 0.02
CA ASP A 30 -22.14 -20.57 -0.85
C ASP A 30 -20.89 -20.23 -0.02
N PRO A 31 -20.25 -21.25 0.58
CA PRO A 31 -19.07 -21.05 1.42
C PRO A 31 -17.91 -20.32 0.74
N PRO A 32 -17.62 -20.53 -0.57
CA PRO A 32 -16.60 -19.75 -1.28
C PRO A 32 -16.93 -18.25 -1.32
N ALA A 33 -18.16 -17.86 -1.67
CA ALA A 33 -18.58 -16.47 -1.70
C ALA A 33 -18.59 -15.86 -0.27
N SER A 34 -18.96 -16.62 0.74
CA SER A 34 -18.88 -16.20 2.14
C SER A 34 -17.45 -15.83 2.53
N ARG A 35 -16.46 -16.67 2.20
CA ARG A 35 -15.04 -16.38 2.47
C ARG A 35 -14.58 -15.12 1.77
N LEU A 36 -14.96 -14.93 0.50
CA LEU A 36 -14.60 -13.74 -0.26
C LEU A 36 -15.08 -12.46 0.44
N HIS A 37 -16.34 -12.43 0.91
CA HIS A 37 -16.88 -11.29 1.64
C HIS A 37 -16.21 -11.07 2.98
N MET A 38 -15.78 -12.11 3.69
CA MET A 38 -14.98 -11.97 4.92
C MET A 38 -13.61 -11.36 4.63
N GLU A 39 -12.91 -11.82 3.59
CA GLU A 39 -11.60 -11.28 3.17
C GLU A 39 -11.71 -9.80 2.72
N GLU A 40 -12.79 -9.46 2.02
CA GLU A 40 -13.07 -8.08 1.64
C GLU A 40 -13.36 -7.19 2.86
N ALA A 41 -14.13 -7.68 3.84
CA ALA A 41 -14.39 -6.95 5.07
C ALA A 41 -13.10 -6.73 5.89
N GLU A 42 -12.25 -7.74 5.98
CA GLU A 42 -10.96 -7.65 6.65
C GLU A 42 -10.02 -6.64 5.96
N ARG A 43 -10.00 -6.61 4.63
CA ARG A 43 -9.21 -5.63 3.87
C ARG A 43 -9.70 -4.21 4.13
N VAL A 44 -11.00 -3.96 4.04
CA VAL A 44 -11.61 -2.65 4.32
C VAL A 44 -11.32 -2.19 5.75
N ALA A 45 -11.39 -3.08 6.73
CA ALA A 45 -11.06 -2.78 8.12
C ALA A 45 -9.58 -2.38 8.30
N ARG A 46 -8.66 -3.08 7.64
CA ARG A 46 -7.22 -2.74 7.69
C ARG A 46 -6.92 -1.39 7.04
N ASP A 47 -7.54 -1.12 5.89
CA ASP A 47 -7.36 0.15 5.19
C ASP A 47 -7.89 1.33 6.03
N ALA A 48 -9.06 1.15 6.67
CA ALA A 48 -9.61 2.14 7.59
C ALA A 48 -8.70 2.41 8.79
N LEU A 49 -8.18 1.35 9.41
CA LEU A 49 -7.27 1.48 10.55
C LEU A 49 -5.97 2.20 10.15
N ALA A 50 -5.45 1.94 8.96
CA ALA A 50 -4.28 2.63 8.42
C ALA A 50 -4.58 4.13 8.19
N GLN A 51 -5.76 4.46 7.64
CA GLN A 51 -6.19 5.85 7.43
C GLN A 51 -6.39 6.60 8.75
N VAL A 52 -7.02 5.97 9.76
CA VAL A 52 -7.19 6.56 11.08
C VAL A 52 -5.84 6.82 11.73
N ARG A 53 -4.93 5.85 11.71
CA ARG A 53 -3.57 6.03 12.22
C ARG A 53 -2.85 7.17 11.51
N SER A 54 -2.96 7.27 10.18
CA SER A 54 -2.38 8.37 9.41
C SER A 54 -2.97 9.73 9.77
N ALA A 55 -4.27 9.80 10.05
CA ALA A 55 -4.96 11.04 10.39
C ALA A 55 -4.72 11.47 11.85
N VAL A 56 -4.63 10.51 12.78
CA VAL A 56 -4.39 10.77 14.22
C VAL A 56 -2.91 11.06 14.50
N THR A 57 -2.01 10.41 13.76
CA THR A 57 -0.56 10.63 13.90
C THR A 57 -0.07 11.83 13.09
N GLY A 58 -0.98 12.72 12.63
CA GLY A 58 -0.63 13.90 11.85
C GLY A 58 0.81 14.34 12.12
N ILE A 59 1.72 14.11 11.13
CA ILE A 59 3.14 14.48 11.21
C ILE A 59 3.93 13.64 12.25
N ARG A 60 3.83 12.32 12.20
CA ARG A 60 5.03 11.52 12.40
C ARG A 60 5.43 11.02 11.03
N SER A 61 6.57 11.52 10.57
CA SER A 61 7.32 10.91 9.47
C SER A 61 7.14 9.40 9.59
N ALA A 62 6.78 8.73 8.52
CA ALA A 62 6.81 7.29 8.50
C ALA A 62 8.27 6.91 8.75
N ASP A 63 8.60 6.70 10.01
CA ASP A 63 9.95 6.40 10.44
C ASP A 63 10.26 4.98 9.97
N LEU A 64 11.03 4.90 8.90
CA LEU A 64 11.44 3.63 8.29
C LEU A 64 12.22 2.77 9.29
N ALA A 65 12.94 3.41 10.23
CA ALA A 65 13.62 2.73 11.31
C ALA A 65 12.64 2.08 12.31
N ALA A 66 11.56 2.77 12.65
CA ALA A 66 10.49 2.20 13.49
C ALA A 66 9.77 1.05 12.79
N GLU A 67 9.56 1.15 11.48
CA GLU A 67 8.98 0.06 10.69
C GLU A 67 9.88 -1.17 10.63
N LEU A 68 11.21 -0.98 10.49
CA LEU A 68 12.20 -2.07 10.56
C LEU A 68 12.21 -2.75 11.94
N ALA A 69 12.14 -1.99 13.02
CA ALA A 69 12.03 -2.55 14.37
C ALA A 69 10.76 -3.40 14.54
N SER A 70 9.63 -2.93 13.99
CA SER A 70 8.37 -3.68 13.98
C SER A 70 8.45 -4.93 13.12
N ALA A 71 9.11 -4.85 11.95
CA ALA A 71 9.36 -5.97 11.06
C ALA A 71 10.17 -7.07 11.74
N LYS A 72 11.22 -6.69 12.47
CA LYS A 72 12.05 -7.63 13.24
C LYS A 72 11.21 -8.40 14.25
N LEU A 73 10.45 -7.71 15.08
CA LEU A 73 9.59 -8.34 16.08
C LEU A 73 8.55 -9.29 15.46
N MET A 74 7.93 -8.89 14.34
CA MET A 74 6.95 -9.72 13.64
C MET A 74 7.56 -10.98 13.06
N LEU A 75 8.72 -10.89 12.40
CA LEU A 75 9.38 -12.04 11.81
C LEU A 75 9.97 -12.98 12.87
N GLU A 76 10.56 -12.45 13.94
CA GLU A 76 11.03 -13.25 15.08
C GLU A 76 9.87 -14.03 15.73
N SER A 77 8.70 -13.40 15.91
CA SER A 77 7.50 -14.09 16.44
C SER A 77 6.99 -15.22 15.51
N SER A 78 7.31 -15.12 14.22
CA SER A 78 6.99 -16.12 13.19
C SER A 78 8.16 -17.11 12.97
N GLN A 79 9.19 -17.09 13.81
CA GLN A 79 10.40 -17.93 13.72
C GLN A 79 11.21 -17.70 12.41
N VAL A 80 11.13 -16.53 11.83
CA VAL A 80 11.91 -16.12 10.67
C VAL A 80 13.07 -15.25 11.13
N GLN A 81 14.29 -15.64 10.83
CA GLN A 81 15.49 -14.85 11.12
C GLN A 81 15.58 -13.68 10.14
N LEU A 82 15.59 -12.44 10.64
CA LEU A 82 15.75 -11.24 9.82
C LEU A 82 17.18 -10.70 9.90
N ASP A 83 17.80 -10.52 8.73
CA ASP A 83 18.99 -9.72 8.51
C ASP A 83 18.61 -8.43 7.76
N TYR A 84 19.09 -7.26 8.20
CA TYR A 84 18.73 -6.00 7.58
C TYR A 84 19.80 -4.93 7.72
N ASP A 85 19.89 -4.06 6.71
CA ASP A 85 20.71 -2.87 6.74
C ASP A 85 19.99 -1.72 7.45
N ALA A 86 20.75 -0.76 7.97
CA ALA A 86 20.17 0.49 8.45
C ALA A 86 19.51 1.26 7.29
N PRO A 87 18.35 1.91 7.53
CA PRO A 87 17.73 2.72 6.50
C PRO A 87 18.61 3.92 6.15
N PRO A 88 18.57 4.38 4.91
CA PRO A 88 19.31 5.57 4.51
C PRO A 88 18.80 6.82 5.23
N ASP A 89 19.74 7.70 5.62
CA ASP A 89 19.42 9.02 6.16
C ASP A 89 18.80 9.94 5.10
N GLU A 90 18.05 10.95 5.55
CA GLU A 90 17.56 12.07 4.74
C GLU A 90 16.76 11.66 3.48
N LEU A 91 15.84 10.74 3.64
CA LEU A 91 14.89 10.43 2.58
C LEU A 91 13.78 11.52 2.51
N PRO A 92 13.30 11.87 1.31
CA PRO A 92 12.10 12.71 1.20
C PRO A 92 10.92 12.03 1.93
N PRO A 93 10.10 12.77 2.72
CA PRO A 93 9.04 12.17 3.57
C PRO A 93 8.07 11.27 2.81
N GLU A 94 7.73 11.61 1.57
CA GLU A 94 6.82 10.80 0.75
C GLU A 94 7.48 9.49 0.28
N VAL A 95 8.78 9.53 -0.02
CA VAL A 95 9.55 8.33 -0.39
C VAL A 95 9.69 7.42 0.81
N GLU A 96 10.05 7.96 1.97
CA GLU A 96 10.17 7.22 3.22
C GLU A 96 8.84 6.54 3.59
N ARG A 97 7.73 7.29 3.50
CA ARG A 97 6.38 6.75 3.72
C ARG A 97 6.05 5.62 2.74
N GLY A 98 6.37 5.80 1.47
CA GLY A 98 6.17 4.78 0.43
C GLY A 98 6.93 3.49 0.72
N LEU A 99 8.22 3.61 1.08
CA LEU A 99 9.07 2.48 1.46
C LEU A 99 8.57 1.77 2.72
N SER A 100 8.16 2.52 3.76
CA SER A 100 7.63 1.96 5.00
C SER A 100 6.36 1.13 4.78
N LEU A 101 5.46 1.59 3.91
CA LEU A 101 4.24 0.84 3.55
C LEU A 101 4.55 -0.43 2.76
N VAL A 102 5.51 -0.38 1.83
CA VAL A 102 5.95 -1.57 1.10
C VAL A 102 6.61 -2.56 2.04
N LEU A 103 7.48 -2.10 2.93
CA LEU A 103 8.16 -2.93 3.92
C LEU A 103 7.14 -3.66 4.80
N ARG A 104 6.14 -2.96 5.35
CA ARG A 104 5.07 -3.53 6.18
C ARG A 104 4.31 -4.65 5.46
N GLU A 105 3.90 -4.40 4.23
CA GLU A 105 3.15 -5.38 3.44
C GLU A 105 4.01 -6.59 3.09
N ALA A 106 5.27 -6.38 2.68
CA ALA A 106 6.20 -7.46 2.36
C ALA A 106 6.49 -8.35 3.58
N VAL A 107 6.77 -7.75 4.74
CA VAL A 107 7.00 -8.47 6.00
C VAL A 107 5.77 -9.25 6.44
N THR A 108 4.58 -8.66 6.29
CA THR A 108 3.31 -9.36 6.56
C THR A 108 3.15 -10.58 5.65
N ASN A 109 3.51 -10.45 4.37
CA ASN A 109 3.44 -11.56 3.41
C ASN A 109 4.45 -12.66 3.76
N ILE A 110 5.66 -12.31 4.17
CA ILE A 110 6.65 -13.28 4.63
C ILE A 110 6.13 -14.02 5.85
N ALA A 111 5.71 -13.31 6.90
CA ALA A 111 5.25 -13.90 8.15
C ALA A 111 4.03 -14.83 7.97
N ARG A 112 3.12 -14.49 7.06
CA ARG A 112 1.86 -15.22 6.86
C ARG A 112 1.91 -16.32 5.81
N HIS A 113 2.74 -16.15 4.78
CA HIS A 113 2.59 -16.93 3.55
C HIS A 113 3.86 -17.58 3.05
N ALA A 114 5.06 -17.08 3.40
CA ALA A 114 6.29 -17.54 2.79
C ALA A 114 6.75 -18.91 3.30
N GLN A 115 6.47 -19.25 4.57
CA GLN A 115 7.07 -20.41 5.23
C GLN A 115 8.61 -20.35 5.15
N ALA A 116 9.16 -19.15 5.28
CA ALA A 116 10.59 -18.89 5.22
C ALA A 116 11.27 -19.15 6.56
N ALA A 117 12.55 -19.50 6.52
CA ALA A 117 13.42 -19.54 7.69
C ALA A 117 14.21 -18.24 7.84
N ARG A 118 14.48 -17.56 6.73
CA ARG A 118 15.29 -16.34 6.69
C ARG A 118 14.66 -15.29 5.80
N ALA A 119 14.83 -14.04 6.20
CA ALA A 119 14.49 -12.87 5.39
C ALA A 119 15.65 -11.86 5.43
N ARG A 120 15.81 -11.08 4.35
CA ARG A 120 16.82 -10.04 4.25
C ARG A 120 16.20 -8.76 3.69
N ILE A 121 16.58 -7.62 4.28
CA ILE A 121 16.17 -6.29 3.86
C ILE A 121 17.44 -5.47 3.61
N GLU A 122 17.57 -4.95 2.40
CA GLU A 122 18.73 -4.17 1.97
C GLU A 122 18.29 -2.84 1.40
N PHE A 123 19.08 -1.79 1.69
CA PHE A 123 18.89 -0.47 1.12
C PHE A 123 20.12 -0.06 0.31
N VAL A 124 19.88 0.52 -0.87
CA VAL A 124 20.94 1.14 -1.67
C VAL A 124 20.49 2.56 -2.01
N ARG A 125 21.24 3.55 -1.51
CA ARG A 125 21.01 4.95 -1.87
C ARG A 125 22.01 5.37 -2.95
N GLU A 126 21.49 5.86 -4.04
CA GLU A 126 22.23 6.49 -5.14
C GLU A 126 21.94 8.00 -5.15
N ALA A 127 22.65 8.78 -5.98
CA ALA A 127 22.49 10.22 -6.02
C ALA A 127 21.04 10.70 -6.30
N LYS A 128 20.28 9.93 -7.10
CA LYS A 128 18.92 10.31 -7.53
C LYS A 128 17.86 9.29 -7.20
N THR A 129 18.20 8.14 -6.66
CA THR A 129 17.28 7.04 -6.39
C THR A 129 17.62 6.37 -5.07
N VAL A 130 16.61 5.76 -4.47
CA VAL A 130 16.77 4.79 -3.40
C VAL A 130 16.18 3.47 -3.85
N GLN A 131 16.83 2.38 -3.50
CA GLN A 131 16.36 1.02 -3.72
C GLN A 131 16.12 0.35 -2.38
N LEU A 132 15.05 -0.42 -2.30
CA LEU A 132 14.74 -1.33 -1.21
C LEU A 132 14.59 -2.73 -1.80
N CYS A 133 15.43 -3.65 -1.35
CA CYS A 133 15.34 -5.07 -1.69
C CYS A 133 14.87 -5.84 -0.45
N ILE A 134 13.82 -6.64 -0.59
CA ILE A 134 13.30 -7.52 0.45
C ILE A 134 13.28 -8.93 -0.12
N GLY A 135 13.99 -9.85 0.52
CA GLY A 135 14.06 -11.24 0.11
C GLY A 135 13.70 -12.20 1.22
N ASP A 136 13.14 -13.35 0.88
CA ASP A 136 12.92 -14.48 1.76
C ASP A 136 13.35 -15.79 1.07
N ASP A 137 13.65 -16.82 1.85
CA ASP A 137 14.01 -18.16 1.41
C ASP A 137 12.82 -19.14 1.42
N GLY A 138 11.60 -18.63 1.41
CA GLY A 138 10.40 -19.42 1.54
C GLY A 138 9.98 -20.18 0.28
N ARG A 139 8.71 -20.59 0.25
CA ARG A 139 8.17 -21.42 -0.83
C ARG A 139 8.08 -20.73 -2.20
N GLY A 140 8.15 -19.40 -2.25
CA GLY A 140 7.97 -18.63 -3.47
C GLY A 140 6.63 -18.89 -4.17
N GLY A 141 6.59 -18.69 -5.49
CA GLY A 141 5.39 -18.91 -6.32
C GLY A 141 4.30 -17.88 -6.13
N VAL A 142 4.66 -16.67 -5.74
CA VAL A 142 3.71 -15.57 -5.55
C VAL A 142 3.18 -15.12 -6.91
N HIS A 143 1.84 -15.06 -7.05
CA HIS A 143 1.23 -14.52 -8.25
C HIS A 143 1.36 -13.01 -8.31
N ALA A 144 1.87 -12.51 -9.44
CA ALA A 144 2.12 -11.08 -9.66
C ALA A 144 0.86 -10.21 -9.53
N ASP A 145 -0.33 -10.79 -9.72
CA ASP A 145 -1.63 -10.11 -9.70
C ASP A 145 -2.35 -10.21 -8.34
N GLY A 146 -1.69 -10.73 -7.31
CA GLY A 146 -2.25 -10.75 -5.96
C GLY A 146 -2.55 -9.34 -5.43
N ASN A 147 -3.69 -9.16 -4.74
CA ASN A 147 -4.18 -7.85 -4.27
C ASN A 147 -3.13 -7.03 -3.48
N GLY A 148 -2.30 -7.68 -2.66
CA GLY A 148 -1.24 -7.01 -1.91
C GLY A 148 -0.14 -6.45 -2.81
N LEU A 149 0.33 -7.23 -3.79
CA LEU A 149 1.35 -6.79 -4.75
C LEU A 149 0.85 -5.71 -5.70
N ALA A 150 -0.40 -5.80 -6.15
CA ALA A 150 -1.02 -4.76 -6.96
C ALA A 150 -1.07 -3.44 -6.21
N GLY A 151 -1.54 -3.43 -4.95
CA GLY A 151 -1.57 -2.23 -4.12
C GLY A 151 -0.18 -1.65 -3.81
N MET A 152 0.85 -2.50 -3.66
CA MET A 152 2.23 -2.01 -3.53
C MET A 152 2.73 -1.36 -4.83
N ARG A 153 2.46 -1.98 -6.01
CA ARG A 153 2.84 -1.41 -7.31
C ARG A 153 2.21 -0.05 -7.56
N ASP A 154 0.92 0.09 -7.28
CA ASP A 154 0.20 1.34 -7.51
C ASP A 154 0.76 2.46 -6.64
N ARG A 155 1.04 2.20 -5.37
CA ARG A 155 1.68 3.16 -4.46
C ARG A 155 3.07 3.57 -4.92
N VAL A 156 3.91 2.62 -5.29
CA VAL A 156 5.27 2.87 -5.77
C VAL A 156 5.22 3.68 -7.09
N ARG A 157 4.31 3.32 -8.00
CA ARG A 157 4.12 4.04 -9.27
C ARG A 157 3.61 5.46 -9.05
N ALA A 158 2.71 5.70 -8.10
CA ALA A 158 2.22 7.03 -7.75
C ALA A 158 3.35 7.98 -7.30
N LEU A 159 4.44 7.42 -6.75
CA LEU A 159 5.65 8.15 -6.36
C LEU A 159 6.74 8.16 -7.47
N GLY A 160 6.38 7.76 -8.69
CA GLY A 160 7.30 7.72 -9.82
C GLY A 160 8.32 6.58 -9.75
N GLY A 161 8.11 5.62 -8.86
CA GLY A 161 8.98 4.47 -8.68
C GLY A 161 8.56 3.24 -9.48
N THR A 162 9.34 2.17 -9.32
CA THR A 162 9.08 0.85 -9.91
C THR A 162 9.20 -0.24 -8.86
N LEU A 163 8.37 -1.28 -8.98
CA LEU A 163 8.41 -2.48 -8.16
C LEU A 163 8.50 -3.70 -9.07
N SER A 164 9.52 -4.51 -8.88
CA SER A 164 9.67 -5.83 -9.51
C SER A 164 9.61 -6.94 -8.47
N VAL A 165 9.10 -8.08 -8.87
CA VAL A 165 8.93 -9.28 -8.04
C VAL A 165 9.50 -10.45 -8.79
N ASP A 166 10.41 -11.18 -8.15
CA ASP A 166 10.90 -12.46 -8.58
C ASP A 166 10.55 -13.49 -7.51
N SER A 167 9.79 -14.52 -7.88
CA SER A 167 9.27 -15.50 -6.92
C SER A 167 9.09 -16.87 -7.58
N PRO A 168 10.21 -17.55 -7.92
CA PRO A 168 10.14 -18.89 -8.44
C PRO A 168 9.62 -19.86 -7.37
N ARG A 169 8.86 -20.86 -7.78
CA ARG A 169 8.35 -21.90 -6.85
C ARG A 169 9.51 -22.65 -6.19
N GLY A 170 9.51 -22.68 -4.85
CA GLY A 170 10.56 -23.29 -4.06
C GLY A 170 11.85 -22.47 -3.97
N GLY A 171 11.89 -21.26 -4.52
CA GLY A 171 13.07 -20.39 -4.57
C GLY A 171 12.95 -19.10 -3.77
N GLY A 172 11.98 -19.01 -2.88
CA GLY A 172 11.72 -17.78 -2.11
C GLY A 172 11.08 -16.68 -2.94
N THR A 173 11.05 -15.47 -2.36
CA THR A 173 10.54 -14.27 -3.03
C THR A 173 11.54 -13.14 -2.89
N ARG A 174 11.76 -12.39 -3.96
CA ARG A 174 12.55 -11.15 -3.97
C ARG A 174 11.70 -10.02 -4.50
N LEU A 175 11.51 -9.00 -3.68
CA LEU A 175 10.90 -7.72 -4.05
C LEU A 175 12.00 -6.68 -4.23
N LEU A 176 12.01 -5.98 -5.36
CA LEU A 176 12.90 -4.85 -5.59
C LEU A 176 12.07 -3.61 -5.90
N VAL A 177 12.18 -2.62 -5.05
CA VAL A 177 11.59 -1.29 -5.20
C VAL A 177 12.67 -0.29 -5.53
N ARG A 178 12.44 0.54 -6.54
CA ARG A 178 13.30 1.69 -6.85
C ARG A 178 12.44 2.94 -6.86
N MET A 179 12.83 3.96 -6.08
CA MET A 179 12.12 5.23 -6.00
C MET A 179 13.06 6.40 -6.31
N PRO A 180 12.59 7.42 -7.05
CA PRO A 180 13.35 8.66 -7.25
C PRO A 180 13.38 9.45 -5.94
N LEU A 181 14.53 10.05 -5.60
CA LEU A 181 14.68 10.97 -4.45
C LEU A 181 14.11 12.36 -4.74
N ALA A 182 14.02 12.75 -6.03
CA ALA A 182 13.34 13.98 -6.45
C ALA A 182 11.86 13.66 -6.73
N TRP A 183 11.03 13.66 -5.70
CA TRP A 183 9.58 13.57 -5.88
C TRP A 183 9.04 14.90 -6.41
N ARG A 184 8.32 14.86 -7.54
CA ARG A 184 7.51 15.97 -8.05
C ARG A 184 6.05 15.59 -7.88
N GLU A 185 5.25 16.47 -7.28
CA GLU A 185 3.80 16.29 -7.29
C GLU A 185 3.31 15.97 -8.72
N PRO A 186 2.44 14.99 -8.88
CA PRO A 186 1.78 14.78 -10.17
C PRO A 186 1.09 16.09 -10.55
N VAL A 187 1.51 16.69 -11.67
CA VAL A 187 0.82 17.87 -12.20
C VAL A 187 -0.63 17.44 -12.42
N ALA A 188 -1.56 18.01 -11.65
CA ALA A 188 -2.98 17.79 -11.86
C ALA A 188 -3.28 18.05 -13.34
N PRO A 189 -4.03 17.17 -14.03
CA PRO A 189 -4.40 17.43 -15.41
C PRO A 189 -5.05 18.81 -15.49
N LEU A 190 -4.50 19.69 -16.32
CA LEU A 190 -5.06 21.00 -16.58
C LEU A 190 -6.55 20.81 -16.83
N ARG A 191 -7.38 21.39 -15.95
CA ARG A 191 -8.81 21.51 -16.23
C ARG A 191 -8.92 22.14 -17.60
N ALA A 192 -9.55 21.43 -18.54
CA ALA A 192 -9.89 21.99 -19.83
C ALA A 192 -10.61 23.32 -19.58
N VAL A 193 -10.01 24.40 -20.06
CA VAL A 193 -10.65 25.72 -20.07
C VAL A 193 -11.91 25.56 -20.93
N PRO A 194 -13.11 25.82 -20.42
CA PRO A 194 -14.29 25.75 -21.25
C PRO A 194 -14.12 26.74 -22.41
N ASP A 195 -14.35 26.22 -23.60
CA ASP A 195 -14.22 26.93 -24.85
C ASP A 195 -15.10 28.19 -24.82
N ALA A 196 -14.51 29.37 -25.03
CA ALA A 196 -15.15 30.66 -24.95
C ALA A 196 -16.04 30.95 -26.20
N ALA A 197 -16.56 29.90 -26.84
CA ALA A 197 -17.38 30.02 -28.07
C ALA A 197 -18.89 30.20 -27.85
N ASP A 198 -19.36 30.16 -26.59
CA ASP A 198 -20.82 30.22 -26.32
C ASP A 198 -21.35 31.59 -25.79
N ALA A 199 -20.51 32.65 -25.85
CA ALA A 199 -20.89 33.98 -25.36
C ALA A 199 -21.31 34.99 -26.45
N ALA A 200 -21.47 34.55 -27.71
CA ALA A 200 -21.79 35.47 -28.81
C ALA A 200 -23.11 35.11 -29.54
N GLY A 201 -24.17 34.84 -28.80
CA GLY A 201 -25.44 34.44 -29.44
C GLY A 201 -26.71 34.90 -28.74
N ASN A 202 -26.75 36.12 -28.15
CA ASN A 202 -28.06 36.68 -27.76
C ASN A 202 -28.04 38.20 -27.61
N ALA A 203 -27.81 38.90 -28.72
CA ALA A 203 -28.09 40.34 -28.81
C ALA A 203 -28.70 40.65 -30.19
N GLY A 204 -30.00 40.47 -30.32
CA GLY A 204 -30.68 40.88 -31.56
C GLY A 204 -32.09 40.36 -31.68
N ALA A 205 -33.01 40.86 -30.86
CA ALA A 205 -34.44 40.93 -31.21
C ALA A 205 -35.22 41.74 -30.16
N ARG A 206 -35.17 43.07 -30.28
CA ARG A 206 -36.26 43.97 -29.88
C ARG A 206 -36.10 45.25 -30.66
N ALA A 207 -36.88 45.37 -31.71
CA ALA A 207 -37.45 46.59 -32.27
C ALA A 207 -38.81 46.22 -32.83
#